data_6d78c8ddec0e4d62310202bac5648929
#
_entry.id   6d78c8ddec0e4d62310202bac5648929
#
_cell.length_a   1.000
_cell.length_b   1.000
_cell.length_c   1.000
_cell.angle_alpha   90.00
_cell.angle_beta   90.00
_cell.angle_gamma   90.00
#
_symmetry.space_group_name_H-M   'P 1'
#
loop_
_entity.id
_entity.type
_entity.pdbx_description
1 polymer ?
#
loop_
_entity_poly.entity_id
_entity_poly.type
_entity_poly.pdbx_seq_one_letter_code
_entity_poly.pdbx_strand_id
1 'polypeptide(L)'
;KINTDAPLLLVYEEAHKYVPNSDLARFRASKLSIERIAKEGRKDGVTLLLSSQRPSEISETIFSQCSTFLAMRLTNPSDQSYVARLLPDTLGNLCDKLPTLGAGEALLIGESVVMPSLVTVQRCDPAPSSTDIPYYQLWKEEWKQLDFEGIKKAWLKE
;
A
#
# COMPACT_ATOMS: atom_id res chain seq x y z
N LYS A 1 5.16 16.08 26.68
CA LYS A 1 4.48 17.24 26.07
C LYS A 1 3.97 16.79 24.71
N ILE A 2 2.68 16.84 24.51
CA ILE A 2 2.04 16.63 23.21
C ILE A 2 2.48 17.81 22.33
N ASN A 3 3.13 17.51 21.21
CA ASN A 3 3.51 18.55 20.25
C ASN A 3 2.39 18.68 19.21
N THR A 4 1.54 19.67 19.38
CA THR A 4 0.44 19.97 18.46
C THR A 4 0.86 20.92 17.33
N ASP A 5 2.07 21.46 17.38
CA ASP A 5 2.52 22.52 16.47
C ASP A 5 3.08 21.96 15.15
N ALA A 6 3.39 20.66 15.11
CA ALA A 6 3.91 19.99 13.92
C ALA A 6 3.24 18.63 13.72
N PRO A 7 2.11 18.58 12.98
CA PRO A 7 1.48 17.32 12.65
C PRO A 7 2.41 16.44 11.81
N LEU A 8 2.44 15.15 12.11
CA LEU A 8 3.31 14.17 11.46
C LEU A 8 2.46 13.17 10.68
N LEU A 9 2.76 12.99 9.40
CA LEU A 9 2.23 11.91 8.58
C LEU A 9 3.31 10.83 8.40
N LEU A 10 3.02 9.63 8.89
CA LEU A 10 3.86 8.45 8.65
C LEU A 10 3.30 7.66 7.48
N VAL A 11 4.12 7.48 6.46
CA VAL A 11 3.76 6.71 5.25
C VAL A 11 4.48 5.37 5.28
N TYR A 12 3.72 4.28 5.26
CA TYR A 12 4.22 2.92 5.14
C TYR A 12 3.85 2.35 3.78
N GLU A 13 4.84 2.22 2.91
CA GLU A 13 4.71 1.48 1.66
C GLU A 13 4.91 -0.01 1.92
N GLU A 14 4.16 -0.87 1.23
CA GLU A 14 4.13 -2.33 1.49
C GLU A 14 3.82 -2.65 2.96
N ALA A 15 2.79 -2.01 3.50
CA ALA A 15 2.44 -2.01 4.93
C ALA A 15 2.30 -3.42 5.53
N HIS A 16 1.88 -4.43 4.74
CA HIS A 16 1.79 -5.81 5.18
C HIS A 16 3.13 -6.40 5.68
N LYS A 17 4.27 -5.82 5.29
CA LYS A 17 5.60 -6.24 5.79
C LYS A 17 5.88 -5.74 7.20
N TYR A 18 5.29 -4.62 7.61
CA TYR A 18 5.51 -3.99 8.92
C TYR A 18 4.44 -4.37 9.94
N VAL A 19 3.21 -4.56 9.47
CA VAL A 19 2.03 -4.82 10.29
C VAL A 19 1.23 -6.01 9.76
N PRO A 20 1.86 -7.19 9.66
CA PRO A 20 1.18 -8.37 9.14
C PRO A 20 0.06 -8.84 10.06
N ASN A 21 -0.94 -9.49 9.50
CA ASN A 21 -2.04 -10.14 10.24
C ASN A 21 -1.57 -11.36 11.04
N SER A 22 -0.34 -11.83 10.84
CA SER A 22 0.23 -12.96 11.56
C SER A 22 0.83 -12.54 12.91
N ASP A 23 0.56 -13.31 13.95
CA ASP A 23 1.18 -13.14 15.28
C ASP A 23 2.62 -13.68 15.35
N LEU A 24 3.05 -14.44 14.35
CA LEU A 24 4.41 -14.94 14.19
C LEU A 24 5.36 -13.91 13.59
N ALA A 25 4.96 -12.65 13.52
CA ALA A 25 5.73 -11.58 12.92
C ALA A 25 7.12 -11.45 13.60
N ARG A 26 8.15 -11.47 12.78
CA ARG A 26 9.57 -11.35 13.20
C ARG A 26 9.84 -10.03 13.95
N PHE A 27 9.00 -9.01 13.74
CA PHE A 27 9.12 -7.66 14.32
C PHE A 27 7.87 -7.25 15.10
N ARG A 28 7.48 -8.07 16.08
CA ARG A 28 6.29 -7.83 16.91
C ARG A 28 6.27 -6.45 17.58
N ALA A 29 7.43 -5.95 18.03
CA ALA A 29 7.52 -4.64 18.67
C ALA A 29 7.13 -3.49 17.72
N SER A 30 7.57 -3.53 16.45
CA SER A 30 7.18 -2.54 15.45
C SER A 30 5.70 -2.59 15.15
N LYS A 31 5.13 -3.80 14.98
CA LYS A 31 3.68 -4.00 14.78
C LYS A 31 2.89 -3.35 15.91
N LEU A 32 3.21 -3.65 17.16
CA LEU A 32 2.51 -3.10 18.33
C LEU A 32 2.62 -1.57 18.41
N SER A 33 3.77 -1.00 18.08
CA SER A 33 3.96 0.45 18.05
C SER A 33 3.10 1.12 16.99
N ILE A 34 3.03 0.56 15.78
CA ILE A 34 2.21 1.10 14.69
C ILE A 34 0.72 0.94 15.01
N GLU A 35 0.30 -0.20 15.60
CA GLU A 35 -1.07 -0.41 16.05
C GLU A 35 -1.48 0.60 17.13
N ARG A 36 -0.57 0.95 18.03
CA ARG A 36 -0.80 2.00 19.03
C ARG A 36 -0.96 3.37 18.37
N ILE A 37 -0.12 3.71 17.39
CA ILE A 37 -0.24 4.96 16.63
C ILE A 37 -1.57 5.01 15.89
N ALA A 38 -2.02 3.91 15.28
CA ALA A 38 -3.31 3.85 14.60
C ALA A 38 -4.49 4.16 15.55
N LYS A 39 -4.42 3.69 16.81
CA LYS A 39 -5.47 3.90 17.82
C LYS A 39 -5.42 5.27 18.48
N GLU A 40 -4.24 5.79 18.76
CA GLU A 40 -4.04 6.93 19.67
C GLU A 40 -3.36 8.13 18.99
N GLY A 41 -2.67 7.93 17.87
CA GLY A 41 -1.81 8.94 17.23
C GLY A 41 -2.51 10.25 16.89
N ARG A 42 -3.81 10.21 16.58
CA ARG A 42 -4.60 11.42 16.30
C ARG A 42 -4.55 12.41 17.46
N LYS A 43 -4.51 11.94 18.71
CA LYS A 43 -4.42 12.81 19.90
C LYS A 43 -3.07 13.50 20.02
N ASP A 44 -2.04 12.88 19.45
CA ASP A 44 -0.66 13.35 19.48
C ASP A 44 -0.23 14.04 18.18
N GLY A 45 -1.18 14.30 17.27
CA GLY A 45 -0.92 14.92 15.97
C GLY A 45 -0.21 13.99 14.97
N VAL A 46 -0.28 12.66 15.16
CA VAL A 46 0.33 11.67 14.28
C VAL A 46 -0.75 10.95 13.47
N THR A 47 -0.55 10.91 12.16
CA THR A 47 -1.46 10.22 11.22
C THR A 47 -0.70 9.16 10.42
N LEU A 48 -1.38 8.09 10.04
CA LEU A 48 -0.84 7.01 9.22
C LEU A 48 -1.43 7.04 7.81
N LEU A 49 -0.57 6.83 6.82
CA LEU A 49 -0.94 6.44 5.47
C LEU A 49 -0.31 5.08 5.17
N LEU A 50 -1.14 4.09 4.90
CA LEU A 50 -0.72 2.73 4.63
C LEU A 50 -0.99 2.39 3.17
N SER A 51 0.04 1.97 2.45
CA SER A 51 -0.07 1.46 1.09
C SER A 51 0.27 -0.02 1.07
N SER A 52 -0.55 -0.85 0.42
CA SER A 52 -0.30 -2.28 0.31
C SER A 52 -0.97 -2.87 -0.92
N GLN A 53 -0.31 -3.82 -1.55
CA GLN A 53 -0.89 -4.65 -2.62
C GLN A 53 -1.67 -5.83 -2.06
N ARG A 54 -1.59 -6.10 -0.75
CA ARG A 54 -2.18 -7.25 -0.06
C ARG A 54 -2.92 -6.82 1.20
N PRO A 55 -4.10 -6.19 1.06
CA PRO A 55 -4.86 -5.71 2.21
C PRO A 55 -5.26 -6.83 3.18
N SER A 56 -5.51 -8.06 2.70
CA SER A 56 -5.85 -9.20 3.55
C SER A 56 -4.71 -9.66 4.48
N GLU A 57 -3.47 -9.28 4.18
CA GLU A 57 -2.30 -9.59 5.01
C GLU A 57 -2.01 -8.51 6.06
N ILE A 58 -2.74 -7.41 6.09
CA ILE A 58 -2.59 -6.34 7.08
C ILE A 58 -3.35 -6.70 8.37
N SER A 59 -2.78 -6.34 9.52
CA SER A 59 -3.41 -6.47 10.84
C SER A 59 -4.84 -5.92 10.83
N GLU A 60 -5.81 -6.75 11.26
CA GLU A 60 -7.21 -6.32 11.38
C GLU A 60 -7.38 -5.16 12.36
N THR A 61 -6.55 -5.11 13.40
CA THR A 61 -6.53 -4.00 14.35
C THR A 61 -6.26 -2.67 13.66
N ILE A 62 -5.28 -2.62 12.76
CA ILE A 62 -4.95 -1.39 12.02
C ILE A 62 -6.00 -1.09 10.98
N PHE A 63 -6.40 -2.10 10.21
CA PHE A 63 -7.39 -1.95 9.16
C PHE A 63 -8.70 -1.35 9.69
N SER A 64 -9.16 -1.81 10.86
CA SER A 64 -10.37 -1.28 11.52
C SER A 64 -10.22 0.15 12.06
N GLN A 65 -9.01 0.67 12.21
CA GLN A 65 -8.75 2.05 12.65
C GLN A 65 -8.58 3.04 11.49
N CYS A 66 -8.48 2.54 10.26
CA CYS A 66 -8.45 3.40 9.09
C CYS A 66 -9.82 4.00 8.83
N SER A 67 -9.90 5.32 8.75
CA SER A 67 -11.17 6.05 8.51
C SER A 67 -11.50 6.18 7.02
N THR A 68 -10.52 6.05 6.14
CA THR A 68 -10.65 6.22 4.69
C THR A 68 -9.83 5.18 3.95
N PHE A 69 -10.41 4.64 2.89
CA PHE A 69 -9.79 3.64 2.03
C PHE A 69 -9.88 4.07 0.57
N LEU A 70 -8.79 3.92 -0.13
CA LEU A 70 -8.69 4.07 -1.58
C LEU A 70 -8.29 2.71 -2.17
N ALA A 71 -9.27 1.94 -2.61
CA ALA A 71 -9.05 0.61 -3.18
C ALA A 71 -8.90 0.70 -4.70
N MET A 72 -7.70 0.48 -5.20
CA MET A 72 -7.39 0.37 -6.62
C MET A 72 -7.68 -1.06 -7.12
N ARG A 73 -7.26 -1.39 -8.33
CA ARG A 73 -7.50 -2.72 -8.90
C ARG A 73 -6.96 -3.85 -8.02
N LEU A 74 -7.83 -4.75 -7.62
CA LEU A 74 -7.52 -5.98 -6.87
C LEU A 74 -8.02 -7.19 -7.64
N THR A 75 -7.12 -8.11 -7.96
CA THR A 75 -7.44 -9.35 -8.72
C THR A 75 -7.56 -10.58 -7.82
N ASN A 76 -6.97 -10.53 -6.61
CA ASN A 76 -7.03 -11.64 -5.66
C ASN A 76 -8.38 -11.66 -4.92
N PRO A 77 -9.15 -12.78 -4.94
CA PRO A 77 -10.43 -12.88 -4.28
C PRO A 77 -10.40 -12.64 -2.76
N SER A 78 -9.33 -13.06 -2.08
CA SER A 78 -9.19 -12.84 -0.63
C SER A 78 -9.09 -11.34 -0.30
N ASP A 79 -8.32 -10.60 -1.10
CA ASP A 79 -8.18 -9.15 -0.94
C ASP A 79 -9.48 -8.41 -1.28
N GLN A 80 -10.18 -8.85 -2.33
CA GLN A 80 -11.50 -8.30 -2.68
C GLN A 80 -12.50 -8.51 -1.54
N SER A 81 -12.58 -9.73 -0.99
CA SER A 81 -13.46 -10.04 0.14
C SER A 81 -13.11 -9.24 1.39
N TYR A 82 -11.84 -8.91 1.57
CA TYR A 82 -11.38 -8.10 2.70
C TYR A 82 -11.87 -6.66 2.59
N VAL A 83 -11.75 -6.06 1.39
CA VAL A 83 -12.26 -4.71 1.10
C VAL A 83 -13.79 -4.66 1.11
N ALA A 84 -14.47 -5.72 0.65
CA ALA A 84 -15.92 -5.80 0.64
C ALA A 84 -16.56 -5.62 2.03
N ARG A 85 -15.86 -6.02 3.10
CA ARG A 85 -16.35 -5.83 4.49
C ARG A 85 -16.47 -4.35 4.90
N LEU A 86 -15.85 -3.44 4.15
CA LEU A 86 -15.93 -1.99 4.41
C LEU A 86 -17.21 -1.35 3.83
N LEU A 87 -17.88 -2.05 2.93
CA LEU A 87 -19.06 -1.54 2.26
C LEU A 87 -20.32 -1.96 3.01
N PRO A 88 -21.35 -1.10 3.05
CA PRO A 88 -22.69 -1.50 3.41
C PRO A 88 -23.18 -2.60 2.46
N ASP A 89 -23.98 -3.53 2.97
CA ASP A 89 -24.53 -4.67 2.21
C ASP A 89 -25.24 -4.25 0.90
N THR A 90 -25.91 -3.08 0.94
CA THR A 90 -26.61 -2.52 -0.21
C THR A 90 -25.68 -2.06 -1.35
N LEU A 91 -24.40 -1.90 -1.09
CA LEU A 91 -23.39 -1.41 -2.03
C LEU A 91 -22.32 -2.46 -2.36
N GLY A 92 -22.51 -3.70 -1.93
CA GLY A 92 -21.56 -4.80 -2.14
C GLY A 92 -21.17 -5.02 -3.61
N ASN A 93 -22.09 -4.72 -4.56
CA ASN A 93 -21.85 -4.81 -5.99
C ASN A 93 -20.75 -3.86 -6.51
N LEU A 94 -20.36 -2.83 -5.74
CA LEU A 94 -19.23 -1.97 -6.11
C LEU A 94 -17.89 -2.73 -6.04
N CYS A 95 -17.77 -3.71 -5.15
CA CYS A 95 -16.57 -4.54 -5.05
C CYS A 95 -16.37 -5.44 -6.28
N ASP A 96 -17.44 -5.81 -6.99
CA ASP A 96 -17.35 -6.60 -8.21
C ASP A 96 -16.58 -5.88 -9.33
N LYS A 97 -16.44 -4.57 -9.21
CA LYS A 97 -15.65 -3.75 -10.15
C LYS A 97 -14.15 -3.73 -9.85
N LEU A 98 -13.73 -4.09 -8.64
CA LEU A 98 -12.32 -4.02 -8.23
C LEU A 98 -11.35 -4.76 -9.19
N PRO A 99 -11.68 -5.95 -9.71
CA PRO A 99 -10.79 -6.64 -10.66
C PRO A 99 -10.66 -5.94 -12.02
N THR A 100 -11.66 -5.14 -12.40
CA THR A 100 -11.79 -4.54 -13.73
C THR A 100 -11.38 -3.07 -13.79
N LEU A 101 -11.03 -2.47 -12.64
CA LEU A 101 -10.58 -1.08 -12.58
C LEU A 101 -9.35 -0.84 -13.46
N GLY A 102 -9.38 0.26 -14.20
CA GLY A 102 -8.27 0.72 -15.01
C GLY A 102 -7.14 1.36 -14.20
N ALA A 103 -6.06 1.74 -14.89
CA ALA A 103 -4.99 2.49 -14.25
C ALA A 103 -5.50 3.87 -13.78
N GLY A 104 -5.25 4.19 -12.50
CA GLY A 104 -5.72 5.44 -11.88
C GLY A 104 -7.18 5.40 -11.42
N GLU A 105 -7.95 4.36 -11.70
CA GLU A 105 -9.29 4.20 -11.15
C GLU A 105 -9.24 3.56 -9.77
N ALA A 106 -10.11 4.00 -8.87
CA ALA A 106 -10.19 3.51 -7.51
C ALA A 106 -11.61 3.61 -6.95
N LEU A 107 -11.88 2.79 -5.94
CA LEU A 107 -13.05 2.89 -5.09
C LEU A 107 -12.66 3.61 -3.80
N LEU A 108 -13.26 4.78 -3.56
CA LEU A 108 -13.06 5.57 -2.35
C LEU A 108 -14.17 5.28 -1.34
N ILE A 109 -13.79 4.89 -0.12
CA ILE A 109 -14.69 4.42 0.95
C ILE A 109 -14.30 5.09 2.26
N GLY A 110 -15.25 5.43 3.10
CA GLY A 110 -15.02 5.86 4.48
C GLY A 110 -15.43 7.28 4.76
N GLU A 111 -14.92 7.84 5.86
CA GLU A 111 -15.37 9.13 6.42
C GLU A 111 -15.07 10.35 5.53
N SER A 112 -14.14 10.22 4.59
CA SER A 112 -13.79 11.31 3.66
C SER A 112 -14.85 11.56 2.58
N VAL A 113 -15.84 10.67 2.42
CA VAL A 113 -16.89 10.75 1.42
C VAL A 113 -18.26 10.47 2.04
N VAL A 114 -19.29 11.09 1.50
CA VAL A 114 -20.67 10.88 1.98
C VAL A 114 -21.15 9.45 1.64
N MET A 115 -20.68 8.90 0.53
CA MET A 115 -20.99 7.54 0.09
C MET A 115 -19.81 6.95 -0.69
N PRO A 116 -19.62 5.62 -0.66
CA PRO A 116 -18.62 4.95 -1.48
C PRO A 116 -18.77 5.32 -2.95
N SER A 117 -17.67 5.72 -3.57
CA SER A 117 -17.68 6.26 -4.94
C SER A 117 -16.49 5.76 -5.75
N LEU A 118 -16.73 5.50 -7.03
CA LEU A 118 -15.65 5.29 -8.00
C LEU A 118 -15.04 6.64 -8.36
N VAL A 119 -13.73 6.73 -8.28
CA VAL A 119 -12.95 7.94 -8.55
C VAL A 119 -11.83 7.65 -9.54
N THR A 120 -11.43 8.68 -10.27
CA THR A 120 -10.24 8.62 -11.10
C THR A 120 -9.18 9.53 -10.49
N VAL A 121 -8.02 8.96 -10.15
CA VAL A 121 -6.89 9.69 -9.60
C VAL A 121 -6.19 10.42 -10.75
N GLN A 122 -6.02 11.72 -10.59
CA GLN A 122 -5.31 12.53 -11.57
C GLN A 122 -3.83 12.13 -11.64
N ARG A 123 -3.30 12.04 -12.86
CA ARG A 123 -1.88 11.77 -13.07
C ARG A 123 -1.05 12.94 -12.52
N CYS A 124 0.02 12.61 -11.78
CA CYS A 124 0.98 13.61 -11.31
C CYS A 124 1.70 14.30 -12.47
N ASP A 125 1.88 15.61 -12.34
CA ASP A 125 2.74 16.41 -13.22
C ASP A 125 3.65 17.28 -12.35
N PRO A 126 4.98 17.12 -12.41
CA PRO A 126 5.72 16.16 -13.25
C PRO A 126 5.50 14.70 -12.83
N ALA A 127 5.53 13.80 -13.81
CA ALA A 127 5.43 12.37 -13.52
C ALA A 127 6.66 11.90 -12.75
N PRO A 128 6.50 10.97 -11.77
CA PRO A 128 7.64 10.40 -11.05
C PRO A 128 8.59 9.68 -12.02
N SER A 129 9.89 9.78 -11.73
CA SER A 129 10.96 9.23 -12.58
C SER A 129 11.14 7.71 -12.47
N SER A 130 10.25 6.99 -11.77
CA SER A 130 10.30 5.54 -11.71
C SER A 130 9.84 4.96 -13.04
N THR A 131 10.77 4.45 -13.82
CA THR A 131 10.50 3.74 -15.06
C THR A 131 10.77 2.25 -14.84
N ASP A 132 9.82 1.42 -15.25
CA ASP A 132 10.05 -0.01 -15.33
C ASP A 132 11.17 -0.29 -16.34
N ILE A 133 12.02 -1.26 -16.02
CA ILE A 133 13.06 -1.70 -16.95
C ILE A 133 12.37 -2.25 -18.20
N PRO A 134 12.67 -1.76 -19.40
CA PRO A 134 12.01 -2.21 -20.63
C PRO A 134 12.54 -3.60 -21.06
N TYR A 135 12.24 -4.62 -20.28
CA TYR A 135 12.74 -5.98 -20.46
C TYR A 135 12.58 -6.50 -21.89
N TYR A 136 11.40 -6.29 -22.48
CA TYR A 136 11.12 -6.77 -23.81
C TYR A 136 12.03 -6.17 -24.90
N GLN A 137 12.41 -4.90 -24.76
CA GLN A 137 13.34 -4.22 -25.65
C GLN A 137 14.76 -4.73 -25.40
N LEU A 138 15.16 -4.81 -24.14
CA LEU A 138 16.49 -5.29 -23.75
C LEU A 138 16.74 -6.75 -24.16
N TRP A 139 15.73 -7.62 -24.10
CA TRP A 139 15.84 -9.02 -24.53
C TRP A 139 15.96 -9.19 -26.04
N LYS A 140 15.62 -8.17 -26.85
CA LYS A 140 15.84 -8.16 -28.30
C LYS A 140 17.24 -7.67 -28.69
N GLU A 141 17.95 -7.02 -27.77
CA GLU A 141 19.32 -6.59 -28.00
C GLU A 141 20.25 -7.82 -28.02
N GLU A 142 21.36 -7.70 -28.80
CA GLU A 142 22.38 -8.74 -28.80
C GLU A 142 22.96 -8.95 -27.38
N TRP A 143 23.34 -10.19 -27.08
CA TRP A 143 23.95 -10.56 -25.81
C TRP A 143 25.20 -9.70 -25.56
N LYS A 144 25.18 -8.93 -24.46
CA LYS A 144 26.35 -8.17 -24.01
C LYS A 144 27.29 -9.11 -23.27
N GLN A 145 28.55 -9.17 -23.69
CA GLN A 145 29.57 -9.89 -22.91
C GLN A 145 29.74 -9.17 -21.58
N LEU A 146 29.45 -9.87 -20.49
CA LEU A 146 29.61 -9.35 -19.13
C LEU A 146 31.01 -9.71 -18.63
N ASP A 147 31.71 -8.73 -18.06
CA ASP A 147 32.95 -8.97 -17.34
C ASP A 147 32.66 -9.58 -15.95
N PHE A 148 32.49 -10.89 -15.91
CA PHE A 148 32.20 -11.62 -14.68
C PHE A 148 33.32 -11.51 -13.66
N GLU A 149 34.59 -11.41 -14.08
CA GLU A 149 35.73 -11.28 -13.18
C GLU A 149 35.77 -9.91 -12.53
N GLY A 150 35.50 -8.84 -13.27
CA GLY A 150 35.36 -7.50 -12.73
C GLY A 150 34.20 -7.38 -11.74
N ILE A 151 33.04 -7.96 -12.07
CA ILE A 151 31.88 -8.01 -11.18
C ILE A 151 32.21 -8.76 -9.90
N LYS A 152 32.85 -9.94 -10.00
CA LYS A 152 33.27 -10.75 -8.85
C LYS A 152 34.22 -9.99 -7.92
N LYS A 153 35.25 -9.34 -8.46
CA LYS A 153 36.19 -8.51 -7.67
C LYS A 153 35.47 -7.37 -6.95
N ALA A 154 34.56 -6.67 -7.65
CA ALA A 154 33.75 -5.60 -7.03
C ALA A 154 32.86 -6.12 -5.89
N TRP A 155 32.35 -7.34 -6.01
CA TRP A 155 31.50 -7.96 -4.98
C TRP A 155 32.30 -8.43 -3.76
N LEU A 156 33.49 -9.01 -3.99
CA LEU A 156 34.37 -9.50 -2.93
C LEU A 156 35.16 -8.37 -2.25
N LYS A 157 35.10 -7.14 -2.78
CA LYS A 157 35.90 -5.99 -2.28
C LYS A 157 37.41 -6.29 -2.22
N GLU A 158 37.92 -7.10 -3.16
CA GLU A 158 39.34 -7.32 -3.38
C GLU A 158 39.99 -6.19 -4.16
#